data_bd65d112b8546b7263e15f6cf8317f91
#
_entry.id   bd65d112b8546b7263e15f6cf8317f91
#
_cell.length_a   1.000
_cell.length_b   1.000
_cell.length_c   1.000
_cell.angle_alpha   90.00
_cell.angle_beta   90.00
_cell.angle_gamma   90.00
#
_symmetry.space_group_name_H-M   'P 1'
#
loop_
_entity.id
_entity.type
_entity.pdbx_description
1 polymer ?
#
loop_
_entity_poly.entity_id
_entity_poly.type
_entity_poly.pdbx_seq_one_letter_code
_entity_poly.pdbx_strand_id
1 'polypeptide(L)'
;YGMLHGLRMIRREQVKKELAKAAESGREFTDEFLDSLVLDNWPRGEKIVHKDIKLRTFISQERDRMSLASHVYDITYGVVTEKDALVCLDDSIVRGTTLQQQILRILSRTNPRKIVIASTAPQIRYPDCYGIDMSEIGKFIAFQAAVKLLKEQGNAELIKDVYRLCLAQKDKPAAEIKNYVKMIYEPFTAERISEKVAELVRPHNVSWNGELEIVFQSIENLHKAIPSCSGDWYFTGNYPTPGGYAVLNKAFINYYENREGRSY
;
A
#
# COMPACT_ATOMS: atom_id res chain seq x y z
N TYR A 1 4.35 1.29 -17.59
CA TYR A 1 5.33 2.04 -18.41
C TYR A 1 5.71 3.37 -17.75
N GLY A 2 4.75 4.21 -17.28
CA GLY A 2 5.02 5.53 -16.72
C GLY A 2 6.00 5.53 -15.54
N MET A 3 5.84 4.60 -14.58
CA MET A 3 6.75 4.47 -13.45
C MET A 3 8.17 4.11 -13.88
N LEU A 4 8.32 3.13 -14.80
CA LEU A 4 9.64 2.76 -15.32
C LEU A 4 10.31 3.96 -16.04
N HIS A 5 9.53 4.71 -16.81
CA HIS A 5 10.03 5.94 -17.45
C HIS A 5 10.49 6.96 -16.42
N GLY A 6 9.69 7.20 -15.37
CA GLY A 6 10.04 8.10 -14.27
C GLY A 6 11.33 7.69 -13.54
N LEU A 7 11.48 6.39 -13.23
CA LEU A 7 12.70 5.86 -12.63
C LEU A 7 13.93 6.08 -13.53
N ARG A 8 13.80 5.86 -14.85
CA ARG A 8 14.86 6.11 -15.83
C ARG A 8 15.23 7.58 -15.92
N MET A 9 14.25 8.48 -15.84
CA MET A 9 14.50 9.94 -15.82
C MET A 9 15.30 10.35 -14.59
N ILE A 10 14.91 9.85 -13.41
CA ILE A 10 15.64 10.09 -12.16
C ILE A 10 17.07 9.56 -12.25
N ARG A 11 17.24 8.32 -12.74
CA ARG A 11 18.55 7.71 -12.90
C ARG A 11 19.43 8.51 -13.87
N ARG A 12 18.88 8.98 -14.98
CA ARG A 12 19.60 9.84 -15.93
C ARG A 12 20.15 11.11 -15.26
N GLU A 13 19.36 11.76 -14.41
CA GLU A 13 19.82 12.96 -13.70
C GLU A 13 20.92 12.62 -12.65
N GLN A 14 20.86 11.45 -12.03
CA GLN A 14 21.91 10.97 -11.15
C GLN A 14 23.21 10.71 -11.93
N VAL A 15 23.13 10.00 -13.06
CA VAL A 15 24.28 9.73 -13.95
C VAL A 15 24.94 11.04 -14.40
N LYS A 16 24.16 12.05 -14.80
CA LYS A 16 24.70 13.37 -15.17
C LYS A 16 25.50 14.00 -14.03
N LYS A 17 24.99 13.92 -12.80
CA LYS A 17 25.67 14.45 -11.60
C LYS A 17 26.96 13.69 -11.29
N GLU A 18 26.93 12.37 -11.43
CA GLU A 18 28.11 11.51 -11.19
C GLU A 18 29.19 11.75 -12.22
N LEU A 19 28.83 11.90 -13.52
CA LEU A 19 29.76 12.26 -14.58
C LEU A 19 30.38 13.65 -14.38
N ALA A 20 29.58 14.65 -14.00
CA ALA A 20 30.09 15.98 -13.73
C ALA A 20 31.11 15.97 -12.57
N LYS A 21 30.82 15.28 -11.46
CA LYS A 21 31.74 15.12 -10.35
C LYS A 21 33.03 14.40 -10.74
N ALA A 22 32.92 13.37 -11.58
CA ALA A 22 34.09 12.63 -12.06
C ALA A 22 34.97 13.51 -12.95
N ALA A 23 34.38 14.30 -13.84
CA ALA A 23 35.10 15.27 -14.66
C ALA A 23 35.82 16.35 -13.81
N GLU A 24 35.12 16.93 -12.83
CA GLU A 24 35.71 17.92 -11.90
C GLU A 24 36.87 17.35 -11.08
N SER A 25 36.82 16.05 -10.71
CA SER A 25 37.88 15.38 -9.96
C SER A 25 39.02 14.84 -10.84
N GLY A 26 38.97 15.02 -12.18
CA GLY A 26 39.91 14.49 -13.10
C GLY A 26 39.92 12.96 -13.22
N ARG A 27 38.80 12.32 -12.82
CA ARG A 27 38.64 10.86 -12.90
C ARG A 27 38.55 10.42 -14.37
N GLU A 28 39.29 9.41 -14.74
CA GLU A 28 39.22 8.78 -16.06
C GLU A 28 37.87 8.06 -16.23
N PHE A 29 37.27 8.19 -17.42
CA PHE A 29 36.02 7.51 -17.77
C PHE A 29 36.37 6.12 -18.38
N THR A 30 36.72 5.17 -17.50
CA THR A 30 36.94 3.79 -17.92
C THR A 30 35.63 3.10 -18.27
N ASP A 31 35.69 2.02 -19.07
CA ASP A 31 34.51 1.23 -19.43
C ASP A 31 33.80 0.68 -18.20
N GLU A 32 34.54 0.20 -17.19
CA GLU A 32 33.95 -0.29 -15.93
C GLU A 32 33.20 0.81 -15.19
N PHE A 33 33.70 2.06 -15.20
CA PHE A 33 33.01 3.18 -14.59
C PHE A 33 31.73 3.51 -15.33
N LEU A 34 31.75 3.59 -16.64
CA LEU A 34 30.60 3.87 -17.49
C LEU A 34 29.57 2.74 -17.38
N ASP A 35 29.97 1.48 -17.40
CA ASP A 35 29.08 0.32 -17.23
C ASP A 35 28.38 0.36 -15.87
N SER A 36 29.09 0.72 -14.81
CA SER A 36 28.49 0.88 -13.46
C SER A 36 27.39 1.94 -13.42
N LEU A 37 27.46 2.96 -14.27
CA LEU A 37 26.49 4.03 -14.36
C LEU A 37 25.24 3.66 -15.19
N VAL A 38 25.44 2.98 -16.34
CA VAL A 38 24.39 2.80 -17.35
C VAL A 38 23.93 1.35 -17.54
N LEU A 39 24.76 0.34 -17.25
CA LEU A 39 24.38 -1.06 -17.38
C LEU A 39 23.94 -1.66 -16.04
N ASP A 40 24.76 -1.57 -15.01
CA ASP A 40 24.50 -2.25 -13.73
C ASP A 40 23.33 -1.67 -12.95
N ASN A 41 23.12 -0.35 -13.01
CA ASN A 41 22.15 0.36 -12.20
C ASN A 41 21.02 1.01 -13.01
N TRP A 42 20.82 0.58 -14.28
CA TRP A 42 19.75 1.13 -15.10
C TRP A 42 18.41 0.44 -14.81
N PRO A 43 17.32 1.19 -14.52
CA PRO A 43 16.00 0.61 -14.27
C PRO A 43 15.49 -0.19 -15.47
N ARG A 44 15.22 -1.47 -15.27
CA ARG A 44 14.71 -2.40 -16.27
C ARG A 44 13.32 -2.91 -15.88
N GLY A 45 12.53 -3.28 -16.86
CA GLY A 45 11.21 -3.89 -16.65
C GLY A 45 11.27 -5.35 -17.06
N GLU A 46 11.04 -6.25 -16.11
CA GLU A 46 11.09 -7.69 -16.30
C GLU A 46 9.76 -8.35 -15.97
N LYS A 47 9.42 -9.39 -16.68
CA LYS A 47 8.28 -10.22 -16.36
C LYS A 47 8.73 -11.41 -15.51
N ILE A 48 8.62 -11.26 -14.19
CA ILE A 48 9.13 -12.23 -13.22
C ILE A 48 8.11 -13.33 -12.94
N VAL A 49 6.83 -12.98 -12.93
CA VAL A 49 5.72 -13.86 -12.55
C VAL A 49 4.76 -14.05 -13.71
N HIS A 50 4.47 -15.30 -14.04
CA HIS A 50 3.50 -15.67 -15.05
C HIS A 50 2.28 -16.29 -14.36
N LYS A 51 1.09 -15.72 -14.62
CA LYS A 51 -0.17 -16.28 -14.14
C LYS A 51 -0.72 -17.25 -15.18
N ASP A 52 -1.02 -18.48 -14.79
CA ASP A 52 -1.78 -19.39 -15.66
C ASP A 52 -3.21 -18.89 -15.79
N ILE A 53 -3.58 -18.42 -17.00
CA ILE A 53 -4.88 -17.82 -17.32
C ILE A 53 -6.01 -18.87 -17.25
N LYS A 54 -5.72 -20.16 -17.36
CA LYS A 54 -6.70 -21.24 -17.32
C LYS A 54 -7.26 -21.47 -15.92
N LEU A 55 -6.52 -21.11 -14.88
CA LEU A 55 -6.94 -21.25 -13.48
C LEU A 55 -7.60 -19.95 -12.99
N ARG A 56 -8.90 -19.81 -13.20
CA ARG A 56 -9.70 -18.68 -12.67
C ARG A 56 -10.05 -18.95 -11.20
N THR A 57 -9.42 -18.23 -10.29
CA THR A 57 -9.61 -18.34 -8.84
C THR A 57 -10.90 -17.71 -8.30
N PHE A 58 -11.75 -17.14 -9.17
CA PHE A 58 -12.98 -16.44 -8.75
C PHE A 58 -14.12 -17.38 -8.27
N ILE A 59 -14.00 -18.69 -8.51
CA ILE A 59 -15.12 -19.63 -8.30
C ILE A 59 -14.89 -20.53 -7.06
N SER A 60 -13.72 -20.49 -6.43
CA SER A 60 -13.40 -21.37 -5.29
C SER A 60 -13.51 -20.67 -3.94
N GLN A 61 -13.92 -21.43 -2.92
CA GLN A 61 -13.97 -20.96 -1.53
C GLN A 61 -12.57 -20.58 -1.01
N GLU A 62 -12.53 -19.73 0.02
CA GLU A 62 -11.30 -19.08 0.50
C GLU A 62 -10.17 -20.07 0.90
N ARG A 63 -10.52 -21.29 1.36
CA ARG A 63 -9.57 -22.36 1.68
C ARG A 63 -8.88 -22.95 0.43
N ASP A 64 -9.59 -23.08 -0.67
CA ASP A 64 -9.06 -23.63 -1.93
C ASP A 64 -8.19 -22.62 -2.67
N ARG A 65 -8.40 -21.31 -2.45
CA ARG A 65 -7.58 -20.25 -3.03
C ARG A 65 -6.12 -20.30 -2.61
N MET A 66 -5.83 -20.74 -1.37
CA MET A 66 -4.45 -20.77 -0.87
C MET A 66 -3.61 -21.88 -1.48
N SER A 67 -4.20 -23.07 -1.69
CA SER A 67 -3.49 -24.18 -2.36
C SER A 67 -3.36 -23.96 -3.86
N LEU A 68 -4.38 -23.40 -4.51
CA LEU A 68 -4.37 -23.06 -5.94
C LEU A 68 -3.38 -21.92 -6.25
N ALA A 69 -3.23 -20.93 -5.37
CA ALA A 69 -2.34 -19.79 -5.60
C ALA A 69 -0.87 -20.21 -5.78
N SER A 70 -0.42 -21.28 -5.12
CA SER A 70 0.95 -21.80 -5.27
C SER A 70 1.21 -22.45 -6.63
N HIS A 71 0.16 -22.88 -7.33
CA HIS A 71 0.23 -23.53 -8.66
C HIS A 71 -0.15 -22.62 -9.82
N VAL A 72 -0.72 -21.43 -9.52
CA VAL A 72 -1.21 -20.47 -10.53
C VAL A 72 -0.09 -19.57 -11.04
N TYR A 73 0.99 -19.43 -10.30
CA TYR A 73 2.06 -18.50 -10.61
C TYR A 73 3.39 -19.22 -10.81
N ASP A 74 3.91 -19.15 -12.03
CA ASP A 74 5.27 -19.55 -12.35
C ASP A 74 6.24 -18.38 -12.18
N ILE A 75 7.43 -18.66 -11.65
CA ILE A 75 8.48 -17.68 -11.44
C ILE A 75 9.60 -17.92 -12.43
N THR A 76 10.05 -16.86 -13.10
CA THR A 76 11.25 -16.91 -13.91
C THR A 76 12.48 -16.74 -13.01
N TYR A 77 13.18 -17.83 -12.76
CA TYR A 77 14.41 -17.81 -11.97
C TYR A 77 15.59 -17.23 -12.78
N GLY A 78 16.58 -16.67 -12.09
CA GLY A 78 17.80 -16.13 -12.70
C GLY A 78 17.67 -14.70 -13.26
N VAL A 79 16.46 -14.15 -13.33
CA VAL A 79 16.21 -12.76 -13.74
C VAL A 79 16.47 -11.78 -12.60
N VAL A 80 16.18 -12.20 -11.38
CA VAL A 80 16.37 -11.43 -10.14
C VAL A 80 17.50 -12.04 -9.34
N THR A 81 18.39 -11.20 -8.86
CA THR A 81 19.54 -11.57 -8.02
C THR A 81 19.40 -10.97 -6.61
N GLU A 82 20.22 -11.44 -5.68
CA GLU A 82 20.29 -10.92 -4.30
C GLU A 82 20.74 -9.45 -4.22
N LYS A 83 21.27 -8.88 -5.31
CA LYS A 83 21.66 -7.47 -5.40
C LYS A 83 20.53 -6.56 -5.84
N ASP A 84 19.49 -7.13 -6.44
CA ASP A 84 18.39 -6.35 -7.04
C ASP A 84 17.45 -5.78 -6.00
N ALA A 85 16.88 -4.61 -6.33
CA ALA A 85 15.70 -4.04 -5.69
C ALA A 85 14.51 -4.19 -6.65
N LEU A 86 13.53 -4.99 -6.28
CA LEU A 86 12.28 -5.15 -7.03
C LEU A 86 11.32 -4.02 -6.73
N VAL A 87 10.78 -3.39 -7.77
CA VAL A 87 9.67 -2.45 -7.64
C VAL A 87 8.44 -3.06 -8.31
N CYS A 88 7.42 -3.36 -7.49
CA CYS A 88 6.16 -3.92 -7.95
C CYS A 88 5.06 -2.86 -7.83
N LEU A 89 4.27 -2.70 -8.90
CA LEU A 89 3.19 -1.75 -8.95
C LEU A 89 1.87 -2.46 -8.70
N ASP A 90 1.07 -1.90 -7.79
CA ASP A 90 -0.31 -2.32 -7.51
C ASP A 90 -1.26 -1.13 -7.69
N ASP A 91 -2.53 -1.38 -7.99
CA ASP A 91 -3.53 -0.34 -8.14
C ASP A 91 -3.94 0.22 -6.76
N SER A 92 -4.20 -0.64 -5.80
CA SER A 92 -4.55 -0.25 -4.44
C SER A 92 -4.29 -1.35 -3.42
N ILE A 93 -3.95 -0.97 -2.19
CA ILE A 93 -3.77 -1.89 -1.07
C ILE A 93 -4.86 -1.62 -0.03
N VAL A 94 -5.89 -2.47 0.00
CA VAL A 94 -7.03 -2.33 0.92
C VAL A 94 -6.80 -3.16 2.18
N ARG A 95 -6.79 -4.49 2.07
CA ARG A 95 -6.69 -5.43 3.21
C ARG A 95 -5.29 -5.97 3.43
N GLY A 96 -4.43 -5.90 2.42
CA GLY A 96 -3.08 -6.43 2.49
C GLY A 96 -2.96 -7.96 2.45
N THR A 97 -4.06 -8.71 2.54
CA THR A 97 -4.04 -10.18 2.59
C THR A 97 -3.48 -10.82 1.32
N THR A 98 -3.92 -10.38 0.15
CA THR A 98 -3.40 -10.86 -1.14
C THR A 98 -1.90 -10.55 -1.27
N LEU A 99 -1.51 -9.33 -0.85
CA LEU A 99 -0.11 -8.91 -0.86
C LEU A 99 0.74 -9.82 0.03
N GLN A 100 0.33 -10.03 1.28
CA GLN A 100 1.04 -10.85 2.26
C GLN A 100 1.09 -12.33 1.89
N GLN A 101 -0.08 -12.91 1.57
CA GLN A 101 -0.23 -14.36 1.45
C GLN A 101 0.19 -14.90 0.10
N GLN A 102 0.16 -14.07 -0.95
CA GLN A 102 0.44 -14.49 -2.32
C GLN A 102 1.63 -13.74 -2.91
N ILE A 103 1.51 -12.45 -3.17
CA ILE A 103 2.49 -11.68 -3.95
C ILE A 103 3.87 -11.68 -3.28
N LEU A 104 3.95 -11.27 -2.02
CA LEU A 104 5.23 -11.20 -1.31
C LEU A 104 5.87 -12.56 -1.09
N ARG A 105 5.07 -13.62 -0.86
CA ARG A 105 5.59 -14.99 -0.78
C ARG A 105 6.20 -15.49 -2.08
N ILE A 106 5.62 -15.11 -3.21
CA ILE A 106 6.13 -15.46 -4.54
C ILE A 106 7.42 -14.70 -4.80
N LEU A 107 7.39 -13.38 -4.63
CA LEU A 107 8.55 -12.51 -4.88
C LEU A 107 9.73 -12.82 -3.95
N SER A 108 9.47 -13.17 -2.70
CA SER A 108 10.53 -13.53 -1.74
C SER A 108 11.34 -14.77 -2.15
N ARG A 109 10.78 -15.67 -2.98
CA ARG A 109 11.51 -16.85 -3.50
C ARG A 109 12.66 -16.48 -4.44
N THR A 110 12.63 -15.30 -5.07
CA THR A 110 13.72 -14.81 -5.90
C THR A 110 14.85 -14.17 -5.09
N ASN A 111 14.68 -14.08 -3.77
CA ASN A 111 15.66 -13.59 -2.79
C ASN A 111 16.30 -12.23 -3.15
N PRO A 112 15.52 -11.20 -3.51
CA PRO A 112 16.07 -9.88 -3.81
C PRO A 112 16.55 -9.18 -2.54
N ARG A 113 17.46 -8.23 -2.67
CA ARG A 113 17.90 -7.38 -1.55
C ARG A 113 16.75 -6.56 -0.96
N LYS A 114 15.86 -6.07 -1.82
CA LYS A 114 14.74 -5.21 -1.43
C LYS A 114 13.51 -5.46 -2.31
N ILE A 115 12.33 -5.42 -1.71
CA ILE A 115 11.06 -5.38 -2.41
C ILE A 115 10.37 -4.06 -2.05
N VAL A 116 10.00 -3.29 -3.07
CA VAL A 116 9.19 -2.08 -2.94
C VAL A 116 7.84 -2.34 -3.61
N ILE A 117 6.77 -2.25 -2.85
CA ILE A 117 5.41 -2.27 -3.40
C ILE A 117 4.93 -0.83 -3.52
N ALA A 118 4.68 -0.39 -4.74
CA ALA A 118 4.18 0.96 -5.01
C ALA A 118 2.70 0.90 -5.38
N SER A 119 1.84 1.48 -4.54
CA SER A 119 0.41 1.63 -4.79
C SER A 119 0.14 2.91 -5.58
N THR A 120 -0.63 2.82 -6.67
CA THR A 120 -1.05 4.00 -7.43
C THR A 120 -2.16 4.78 -6.73
N ALA A 121 -2.85 4.17 -5.78
CA ALA A 121 -3.79 4.84 -4.89
C ALA A 121 -3.11 5.27 -3.58
N PRO A 122 -3.54 6.38 -2.96
CA PRO A 122 -3.21 6.68 -1.57
C PRO A 122 -3.70 5.60 -0.60
N GLN A 123 -3.32 5.70 0.67
CA GLN A 123 -3.80 4.80 1.72
C GLN A 123 -5.32 4.85 1.81
N ILE A 124 -5.97 3.71 1.58
CA ILE A 124 -7.43 3.59 1.77
C ILE A 124 -7.70 3.51 3.27
N ARG A 125 -8.24 4.59 3.82
CA ARG A 125 -8.44 4.79 5.26
C ARG A 125 -9.90 4.70 5.67
N TYR A 126 -10.82 5.00 4.74
CA TYR A 126 -12.24 5.18 5.04
C TYR A 126 -13.10 4.30 4.12
N PRO A 127 -14.23 3.78 4.63
CA PRO A 127 -15.11 2.91 3.86
C PRO A 127 -15.80 3.63 2.69
N ASP A 128 -16.40 2.84 1.82
CA ASP A 128 -17.28 3.33 0.77
C ASP A 128 -18.48 4.10 1.36
N CYS A 129 -18.89 5.18 0.68
CA CYS A 129 -19.95 6.05 1.15
C CYS A 129 -21.35 5.42 1.12
N TYR A 130 -21.51 4.31 0.39
CA TYR A 130 -22.75 3.52 0.38
C TYR A 130 -22.73 2.32 1.35
N GLY A 131 -21.57 2.00 1.93
CA GLY A 131 -21.42 0.90 2.87
C GLY A 131 -21.58 -0.51 2.29
N ILE A 132 -21.49 -0.66 0.96
CA ILE A 132 -21.68 -1.95 0.26
C ILE A 132 -20.36 -2.69 0.18
N ASP A 133 -19.40 -2.13 -0.58
CA ASP A 133 -18.05 -2.64 -0.69
C ASP A 133 -17.13 -1.89 0.27
N MET A 134 -16.04 -2.53 0.71
CA MET A 134 -15.10 -1.91 1.65
C MET A 134 -15.81 -1.26 2.86
N SER A 135 -16.86 -1.90 3.38
CA SER A 135 -17.67 -1.37 4.49
C SER A 135 -17.08 -1.62 5.87
N GLU A 136 -16.20 -2.61 5.99
CA GLU A 136 -15.61 -3.05 7.26
C GLU A 136 -14.24 -2.40 7.47
N ILE A 137 -14.22 -1.22 8.10
CA ILE A 137 -12.99 -0.43 8.32
C ILE A 137 -11.89 -1.23 9.04
N GLY A 138 -12.25 -2.13 9.95
CA GLY A 138 -11.31 -2.99 10.68
C GLY A 138 -10.51 -3.93 9.78
N LYS A 139 -10.94 -4.17 8.54
CA LYS A 139 -10.22 -4.98 7.56
C LYS A 139 -9.23 -4.17 6.72
N PHE A 140 -9.22 -2.85 6.82
CA PHE A 140 -8.27 -2.00 6.07
C PHE A 140 -6.91 -2.04 6.72
N ILE A 141 -5.89 -2.35 5.92
CA ILE A 141 -4.52 -2.47 6.42
C ILE A 141 -3.99 -1.15 6.99
N ALA A 142 -4.35 -0.01 6.39
CA ALA A 142 -3.97 1.31 6.89
C ALA A 142 -4.62 1.61 8.25
N PHE A 143 -5.88 1.18 8.46
CA PHE A 143 -6.56 1.30 9.73
C PHE A 143 -5.92 0.40 10.81
N GLN A 144 -5.66 -0.86 10.48
CA GLN A 144 -4.97 -1.79 11.37
C GLN A 144 -3.60 -1.26 11.78
N ALA A 145 -2.85 -0.69 10.84
CA ALA A 145 -1.55 -0.07 11.10
C ALA A 145 -1.66 1.11 12.08
N ALA A 146 -2.61 2.03 11.85
CA ALA A 146 -2.82 3.17 12.74
C ALA A 146 -3.24 2.73 14.15
N VAL A 147 -4.18 1.80 14.26
CA VAL A 147 -4.61 1.24 15.56
C VAL A 147 -3.45 0.55 16.29
N LYS A 148 -2.61 -0.19 15.58
CA LYS A 148 -1.45 -0.85 16.17
C LYS A 148 -0.43 0.16 16.67
N LEU A 149 -0.16 1.21 15.89
CA LEU A 149 0.71 2.32 16.31
C LEU A 149 0.18 3.04 17.56
N LEU A 150 -1.12 3.32 17.65
CA LEU A 150 -1.72 3.90 18.87
C LEU A 150 -1.49 3.02 20.10
N LYS A 151 -1.67 1.71 19.96
CA LYS A 151 -1.44 0.75 21.06
C LYS A 151 0.03 0.70 21.47
N GLU A 152 0.95 0.68 20.52
CA GLU A 152 2.40 0.68 20.76
C GLU A 152 2.88 1.96 21.47
N GLN A 153 2.24 3.09 21.20
CA GLN A 153 2.51 4.36 21.87
C GLN A 153 1.81 4.54 23.24
N GLY A 154 1.06 3.54 23.68
CA GLY A 154 0.28 3.64 24.93
C GLY A 154 -0.97 4.52 24.82
N ASN A 155 -1.37 4.93 23.61
CA ASN A 155 -2.51 5.83 23.36
C ASN A 155 -3.78 5.07 22.91
N ALA A 156 -4.00 3.88 23.46
CA ALA A 156 -5.17 3.07 23.11
C ALA A 156 -6.51 3.68 23.56
N GLU A 157 -6.50 4.57 24.56
CA GLU A 157 -7.72 5.25 25.06
C GLU A 157 -8.34 6.14 23.98
N LEU A 158 -7.54 6.69 23.06
CA LEU A 158 -8.07 7.47 21.92
C LEU A 158 -9.09 6.67 21.08
N ILE A 159 -8.88 5.37 20.91
CA ILE A 159 -9.82 4.51 20.16
C ILE A 159 -11.20 4.47 20.84
N LYS A 160 -11.20 4.42 22.17
CA LYS A 160 -12.41 4.43 22.99
C LYS A 160 -13.09 5.80 22.99
N ASP A 161 -12.32 6.88 22.99
CA ASP A 161 -12.85 8.23 22.90
C ASP A 161 -13.53 8.47 21.54
N VAL A 162 -12.91 8.03 20.44
CA VAL A 162 -13.52 8.07 19.11
C VAL A 162 -14.80 7.25 19.07
N TYR A 163 -14.83 6.08 19.72
CA TYR A 163 -16.05 5.28 19.81
C TYR A 163 -17.18 6.04 20.54
N ARG A 164 -16.89 6.66 21.69
CA ARG A 164 -17.87 7.49 22.43
C ARG A 164 -18.38 8.65 21.59
N LEU A 165 -17.50 9.33 20.87
CA LEU A 165 -17.85 10.43 19.98
C LEU A 165 -18.75 9.96 18.81
N CYS A 166 -18.45 8.80 18.21
CA CYS A 166 -19.28 8.22 17.16
C CYS A 166 -20.66 7.80 17.69
N LEU A 167 -20.75 7.20 18.88
CA LEU A 167 -22.01 6.85 19.52
C LEU A 167 -22.87 8.08 19.82
N ALA A 168 -22.27 9.16 20.30
CA ALA A 168 -22.98 10.40 20.62
C ALA A 168 -23.61 11.07 19.38
N GLN A 169 -23.28 10.62 18.18
CA GLN A 169 -23.85 11.12 16.93
C GLN A 169 -24.94 10.22 16.33
N LYS A 170 -25.23 9.07 16.95
CA LYS A 170 -26.10 8.03 16.38
C LYS A 170 -27.49 8.56 15.98
N ASP A 171 -28.05 9.44 16.80
CA ASP A 171 -29.41 9.98 16.61
C ASP A 171 -29.41 11.41 16.03
N LYS A 172 -28.24 11.93 15.60
CA LYS A 172 -28.14 13.25 14.98
C LYS A 172 -28.60 13.22 13.52
N PRO A 173 -29.17 14.32 13.02
CA PRO A 173 -29.40 14.49 11.61
C PRO A 173 -28.10 14.26 10.81
N ALA A 174 -28.18 13.58 9.67
CA ALA A 174 -27.01 13.22 8.88
C ALA A 174 -26.10 14.43 8.55
N ALA A 175 -26.70 15.61 8.33
CA ALA A 175 -25.97 16.84 8.06
C ALA A 175 -25.10 17.36 9.23
N GLU A 176 -25.34 16.91 10.45
CA GLU A 176 -24.61 17.32 11.64
C GLU A 176 -23.53 16.31 12.06
N ILE A 177 -23.47 15.16 11.39
CA ILE A 177 -22.50 14.10 11.69
C ILE A 177 -21.11 14.53 11.24
N LYS A 178 -20.12 14.37 12.13
CA LYS A 178 -18.71 14.69 11.88
C LYS A 178 -17.87 13.43 11.81
N ASN A 179 -16.79 13.47 11.06
CA ASN A 179 -15.81 12.40 10.99
C ASN A 179 -14.82 12.46 12.16
N TYR A 180 -15.13 11.80 13.27
CA TYR A 180 -14.19 11.64 14.39
C TYR A 180 -13.18 10.51 14.16
N VAL A 181 -13.40 9.62 13.19
CA VAL A 181 -12.46 8.54 12.87
C VAL A 181 -11.12 9.08 12.35
N LYS A 182 -11.08 10.31 11.85
CA LYS A 182 -9.84 11.00 11.48
C LYS A 182 -8.81 11.01 12.63
N MET A 183 -9.28 11.17 13.87
CA MET A 183 -8.44 11.22 15.05
C MET A 183 -7.53 9.98 15.22
N ILE A 184 -7.94 8.83 14.66
CA ILE A 184 -7.13 7.59 14.66
C ILE A 184 -5.84 7.76 13.85
N TYR A 185 -5.87 8.59 12.81
CA TYR A 185 -4.73 8.77 11.89
C TYR A 185 -3.90 10.03 12.19
N GLU A 186 -4.51 11.04 12.83
CA GLU A 186 -3.89 12.35 13.08
C GLU A 186 -2.54 12.30 13.80
N PRO A 187 -2.28 11.37 14.74
CA PRO A 187 -0.97 11.29 15.39
C PRO A 187 0.18 10.83 14.48
N PHE A 188 -0.11 10.37 13.26
CA PHE A 188 0.86 9.72 12.40
C PHE A 188 0.96 10.38 11.03
N THR A 189 2.18 10.44 10.49
CA THR A 189 2.38 10.77 9.08
C THR A 189 1.97 9.57 8.20
N ALA A 190 1.73 9.83 6.91
CA ALA A 190 1.42 8.78 5.95
C ALA A 190 2.59 7.77 5.83
N GLU A 191 3.83 8.26 5.90
CA GLU A 191 5.05 7.45 5.86
C GLU A 191 5.09 6.50 7.05
N ARG A 192 4.80 7.00 8.27
CA ARG A 192 4.80 6.16 9.47
C ARG A 192 3.76 5.05 9.41
N ILE A 193 2.59 5.33 8.85
CA ILE A 193 1.56 4.31 8.60
C ILE A 193 2.04 3.32 7.55
N SER A 194 2.71 3.77 6.46
CA SER A 194 3.27 2.90 5.41
C SER A 194 4.32 1.94 5.95
N GLU A 195 5.22 2.41 6.82
CA GLU A 195 6.19 1.58 7.52
C GLU A 195 5.50 0.47 8.34
N LYS A 196 4.46 0.84 9.10
CA LYS A 196 3.69 -0.14 9.87
C LYS A 196 2.90 -1.11 8.98
N VAL A 197 2.39 -0.66 7.84
CA VAL A 197 1.80 -1.55 6.82
C VAL A 197 2.83 -2.55 6.32
N ALA A 198 4.06 -2.12 6.02
CA ALA A 198 5.14 -3.02 5.59
C ALA A 198 5.44 -4.11 6.64
N GLU A 199 5.48 -3.74 7.93
CA GLU A 199 5.63 -4.70 9.02
C GLU A 199 4.46 -5.72 9.04
N LEU A 200 3.22 -5.25 8.89
CA LEU A 200 2.02 -6.08 8.97
C LEU A 200 1.86 -7.05 7.80
N VAL A 201 2.22 -6.62 6.59
CA VAL A 201 2.11 -7.46 5.39
C VAL A 201 3.34 -8.32 5.13
N ARG A 202 4.39 -8.16 5.91
CA ARG A 202 5.58 -9.02 5.76
C ARG A 202 5.20 -10.47 5.94
N PRO A 203 5.52 -11.35 4.97
CA PRO A 203 5.12 -12.74 5.06
C PRO A 203 5.89 -13.44 6.19
N HIS A 204 5.16 -14.22 6.99
CA HIS A 204 5.73 -15.09 8.00
C HIS A 204 6.17 -16.42 7.35
N ASN A 205 7.14 -17.11 7.95
CA ASN A 205 7.61 -18.43 7.51
C ASN A 205 8.21 -18.44 6.09
N VAL A 206 8.93 -17.39 5.74
CA VAL A 206 9.78 -17.33 4.53
C VAL A 206 11.23 -17.08 4.93
N SER A 207 12.17 -17.64 4.19
CA SER A 207 13.61 -17.47 4.45
C SER A 207 14.16 -16.11 4.01
N TRP A 208 13.37 -15.32 3.28
CA TRP A 208 13.78 -14.01 2.78
C TRP A 208 13.91 -12.97 3.89
N ASN A 209 15.10 -12.37 4.00
CA ASN A 209 15.44 -11.35 5.00
C ASN A 209 15.72 -9.98 4.39
N GLY A 210 15.44 -9.79 3.10
CA GLY A 210 15.58 -8.50 2.43
C GLY A 210 14.67 -7.42 2.99
N GLU A 211 14.88 -6.19 2.57
CA GLU A 211 14.08 -5.03 2.97
C GLU A 211 12.72 -5.02 2.28
N LEU A 212 11.65 -4.74 3.00
CA LEU A 212 10.31 -4.51 2.45
C LEU A 212 9.89 -3.07 2.69
N GLU A 213 9.51 -2.39 1.62
CA GLU A 213 8.98 -1.02 1.65
C GLU A 213 7.63 -0.95 0.94
N ILE A 214 6.70 -0.22 1.51
CA ILE A 214 5.40 0.08 0.90
C ILE A 214 5.32 1.57 0.65
N VAL A 215 5.14 1.94 -0.62
CA VAL A 215 5.02 3.33 -1.06
C VAL A 215 3.61 3.56 -1.59
N PHE A 216 2.88 4.44 -0.96
CA PHE A 216 1.57 4.87 -1.44
C PHE A 216 1.67 6.18 -2.21
N GLN A 217 0.81 6.35 -3.20
CA GLN A 217 0.62 7.65 -3.84
C GLN A 217 0.20 8.69 -2.80
N SER A 218 0.67 9.92 -2.92
CA SER A 218 0.16 11.01 -2.11
C SER A 218 -1.16 11.56 -2.67
N ILE A 219 -2.05 12.02 -1.78
CA ILE A 219 -3.34 12.62 -2.18
C ILE A 219 -3.07 13.85 -3.08
N GLU A 220 -2.07 14.65 -2.73
CA GLU A 220 -1.68 15.82 -3.51
C GLU A 220 -1.25 15.47 -4.95
N ASN A 221 -0.41 14.45 -5.10
CA ASN A 221 0.04 14.02 -6.42
C ASN A 221 -1.08 13.32 -7.21
N LEU A 222 -2.02 12.64 -6.53
CA LEU A 222 -3.21 12.10 -7.16
C LEU A 222 -4.05 13.23 -7.78
N HIS A 223 -4.32 14.29 -7.02
CA HIS A 223 -5.06 15.47 -7.53
C HIS A 223 -4.34 16.18 -8.68
N LYS A 224 -3.01 16.25 -8.64
CA LYS A 224 -2.22 16.78 -9.78
C LYS A 224 -2.33 15.90 -11.02
N ALA A 225 -2.37 14.57 -10.84
CA ALA A 225 -2.46 13.62 -11.95
C ALA A 225 -3.87 13.57 -12.57
N ILE A 226 -4.92 13.77 -11.75
CA ILE A 226 -6.32 13.66 -12.16
C ILE A 226 -7.10 14.88 -11.61
N PRO A 227 -6.83 16.10 -12.11
CA PRO A 227 -7.40 17.32 -11.54
C PRO A 227 -8.92 17.45 -11.75
N SER A 228 -9.49 16.72 -12.71
CA SER A 228 -10.93 16.70 -12.99
C SER A 228 -11.74 15.80 -12.03
N CYS A 229 -11.08 14.97 -11.20
CA CYS A 229 -11.74 14.05 -10.28
C CYS A 229 -11.55 14.51 -8.83
N SER A 230 -12.66 14.79 -8.14
CA SER A 230 -12.68 15.24 -6.75
C SER A 230 -13.00 14.12 -5.74
N GLY A 231 -13.21 12.88 -6.20
CA GLY A 231 -13.62 11.75 -5.37
C GLY A 231 -12.46 11.16 -4.56
N ASP A 232 -12.14 11.77 -3.42
CA ASP A 232 -11.00 11.40 -2.58
C ASP A 232 -11.37 10.91 -1.17
N TRP A 233 -12.66 10.71 -0.89
CA TRP A 233 -13.16 10.38 0.46
C TRP A 233 -12.58 9.10 1.06
N TYR A 234 -12.17 8.12 0.23
CA TYR A 234 -11.48 6.93 0.71
C TYR A 234 -10.17 7.23 1.44
N PHE A 235 -9.54 8.34 1.07
CA PHE A 235 -8.23 8.76 1.55
C PHE A 235 -8.33 9.88 2.60
N THR A 236 -9.19 10.87 2.35
CA THR A 236 -9.34 12.07 3.18
C THR A 236 -10.41 11.93 4.27
N GLY A 237 -11.41 11.05 4.06
CA GLY A 237 -12.61 10.95 4.88
C GLY A 237 -13.54 12.16 4.75
N ASN A 238 -13.42 12.93 3.66
CA ASN A 238 -14.30 14.04 3.31
C ASN A 238 -15.38 13.53 2.36
N TYR A 239 -16.45 13.01 2.92
CA TYR A 239 -17.52 12.44 2.12
C TYR A 239 -18.33 13.52 1.38
N PRO A 240 -18.76 13.24 0.14
CA PRO A 240 -19.54 14.18 -0.67
C PRO A 240 -20.99 14.32 -0.17
N THR A 241 -21.44 13.39 0.67
CA THR A 241 -22.80 13.37 1.20
C THR A 241 -22.81 13.15 2.71
N PRO A 242 -23.77 13.71 3.44
CA PRO A 242 -23.93 13.45 4.88
C PRO A 242 -24.11 11.96 5.21
N GLY A 243 -24.73 11.18 4.32
CA GLY A 243 -24.88 9.73 4.47
C GLY A 243 -23.55 8.98 4.60
N GLY A 244 -22.51 9.43 3.90
CA GLY A 244 -21.18 8.86 4.01
C GLY A 244 -20.59 8.94 5.41
N TYR A 245 -20.83 10.03 6.13
CA TYR A 245 -20.41 10.17 7.52
C TYR A 245 -21.17 9.22 8.46
N ALA A 246 -22.47 9.00 8.21
CA ALA A 246 -23.25 8.04 8.97
C ALA A 246 -22.75 6.60 8.77
N VAL A 247 -22.44 6.22 7.52
CA VAL A 247 -21.84 4.93 7.17
C VAL A 247 -20.49 4.76 7.87
N LEU A 248 -19.62 5.76 7.84
CA LEU A 248 -18.33 5.73 8.50
C LEU A 248 -18.46 5.52 10.01
N ASN A 249 -19.34 6.30 10.68
CA ASN A 249 -19.57 6.15 12.12
C ASN A 249 -20.06 4.75 12.46
N LYS A 250 -21.01 4.22 11.69
CA LYS A 250 -21.53 2.86 11.89
C LYS A 250 -20.45 1.80 11.66
N ALA A 251 -19.60 1.97 10.63
CA ALA A 251 -18.47 1.07 10.36
C ALA A 251 -17.48 1.03 11.53
N PHE A 252 -17.18 2.19 12.12
CA PHE A 252 -16.29 2.28 13.27
C PHE A 252 -16.90 1.69 14.54
N ILE A 253 -18.19 1.97 14.81
CA ILE A 253 -18.92 1.38 15.94
C ILE A 253 -18.94 -0.14 15.81
N ASN A 254 -19.28 -0.68 14.62
CA ASN A 254 -19.28 -2.11 14.37
C ASN A 254 -17.87 -2.73 14.62
N TYR A 255 -16.81 -2.07 14.16
CA TYR A 255 -15.44 -2.49 14.44
C TYR A 255 -15.17 -2.56 15.95
N TYR A 256 -15.50 -1.52 16.70
CA TYR A 256 -15.22 -1.45 18.14
C TYR A 256 -15.99 -2.51 18.93
N GLU A 257 -17.22 -2.78 18.53
CA GLU A 257 -18.11 -3.76 19.15
C GLU A 257 -17.92 -5.19 18.62
N ASN A 258 -16.94 -5.42 17.71
CA ASN A 258 -16.69 -6.71 17.04
C ASN A 258 -17.95 -7.26 16.32
N ARG A 259 -18.73 -6.39 15.72
CA ARG A 259 -19.87 -6.76 14.88
C ARG A 259 -19.43 -6.94 13.44
N GLU A 260 -19.78 -8.05 12.85
CA GLU A 260 -19.59 -8.29 11.41
C GLU A 260 -20.78 -7.76 10.61
N GLY A 261 -20.54 -7.38 9.36
CA GLY A 261 -21.58 -7.00 8.42
C GLY A 261 -21.44 -5.59 7.85
N ARG A 262 -22.38 -5.28 6.95
CA ARG A 262 -22.40 -4.01 6.22
C ARG A 262 -22.80 -2.85 7.11
N SER A 263 -22.35 -1.65 6.75
CA SER A 263 -22.51 -0.43 7.57
C SER A 263 -23.60 0.53 7.05
N TYR A 264 -24.55 0.03 6.27
CA TYR A 264 -25.73 0.82 5.82
C TYR A 264 -26.96 0.55 6.64
#